data_ba81e99e5a56f0b610219733a6fd91f0
#
_entry.id   ba81e99e5a56f0b610219733a6fd91f0
#
_cell.length_a   1.000
_cell.length_b   1.000
_cell.length_c   1.000
_cell.angle_alpha   90.00
_cell.angle_beta   90.00
_cell.angle_gamma   90.00
#
_symmetry.space_group_name_H-M   'P 1'
#
loop_
_entity.id
_entity.type
_entity.pdbx_description
1 polymer ?
#
loop_
_entity_poly.entity_id
_entity_poly.type
_entity_poly.pdbx_seq_one_letter_code
_entity_poly.pdbx_strand_id
1 'polypeptide(L)'
;MDPIKEALTFDDVLLTPKYSEILPSEVTTNTSLSKNLNLKIPIISSAMDTVTESKMAIAIAKAGGIGVIHRNLDIKSQISEINKVKSKKLLVGAAVGAGPLEYKRAEAILKANVDLIVVDTAHGHTKKVGEIIRKIKRLKSNKTTLCAGNIATTEAAKFLIKLGAEVIKVGIGPGSICTTRLVAGIGVPQLSAILAVRKGVGRKKVSIIADGGIKFSGDISKALAAGADAVM
;
A
#
# COMPACT_ATOMS: atom_id res chain seq x y z
N MET A 1 31.09 1.41 14.00
CA MET A 1 29.97 1.97 13.24
C MET A 1 29.99 1.34 11.87
N ASP A 2 28.86 0.81 11.40
CA ASP A 2 28.75 0.42 10.00
C ASP A 2 28.91 1.66 9.10
N PRO A 3 29.55 1.54 7.93
CA PRO A 3 29.72 2.66 7.02
C PRO A 3 28.34 3.19 6.58
N ILE A 4 28.22 4.51 6.45
CA ILE A 4 27.03 5.13 5.90
C ILE A 4 26.87 4.63 4.46
N LYS A 5 25.71 4.00 4.19
CA LYS A 5 25.38 3.47 2.86
C LYS A 5 24.66 4.54 2.05
N GLU A 6 25.01 4.65 0.78
CA GLU A 6 24.27 5.45 -0.17
C GLU A 6 22.83 4.94 -0.32
N ALA A 7 21.85 5.86 -0.39
CA ALA A 7 20.46 5.53 -0.60
C ALA A 7 19.79 6.60 -1.47
N LEU A 8 18.95 6.19 -2.41
CA LEU A 8 18.44 6.99 -3.52
C LEU A 8 16.94 7.26 -3.40
N THR A 9 16.54 8.46 -3.81
CA THR A 9 15.15 8.85 -4.06
C THR A 9 14.82 8.74 -5.55
N PHE A 10 13.59 9.07 -5.93
CA PHE A 10 13.22 9.13 -7.35
C PHE A 10 13.95 10.27 -8.09
N ASP A 11 14.27 11.36 -7.40
CA ASP A 11 14.95 12.52 -8.01
C ASP A 11 16.41 12.22 -8.38
N ASP A 12 17.02 11.20 -7.75
CA ASP A 12 18.44 10.84 -7.94
C ASP A 12 18.70 9.99 -9.20
N VAL A 13 17.66 9.48 -9.86
CA VAL A 13 17.79 8.51 -10.95
C VAL A 13 16.89 8.81 -12.12
N LEU A 14 17.28 8.31 -13.30
CA LEU A 14 16.45 8.25 -14.50
C LEU A 14 16.43 6.82 -15.05
N LEU A 15 15.35 6.46 -15.74
CA LEU A 15 15.26 5.20 -16.47
C LEU A 15 15.99 5.35 -17.80
N THR A 16 16.90 4.43 -18.08
CA THR A 16 17.58 4.39 -19.39
C THR A 16 16.64 3.82 -20.45
N PRO A 17 16.44 4.52 -21.58
CA PRO A 17 15.64 3.98 -22.68
C PRO A 17 16.21 2.68 -23.21
N LYS A 18 15.32 1.75 -23.57
CA LYS A 18 15.68 0.47 -24.18
C LYS A 18 14.91 0.28 -25.48
N TYR A 19 15.39 -0.63 -26.33
CA TYR A 19 14.68 -1.03 -27.51
C TYR A 19 13.26 -1.52 -27.15
N SER A 20 12.26 -1.09 -27.95
CA SER A 20 10.86 -1.45 -27.79
C SER A 20 10.24 -1.77 -29.14
N GLU A 21 9.42 -2.82 -29.19
CA GLU A 21 8.63 -3.21 -30.36
C GLU A 21 7.16 -2.82 -30.21
N ILE A 22 6.78 -2.21 -29.06
CA ILE A 22 5.39 -1.83 -28.76
C ILE A 22 5.24 -0.30 -28.74
N LEU A 23 4.10 0.17 -29.24
CA LEU A 23 3.74 1.58 -29.17
C LEU A 23 3.16 1.93 -27.78
N PRO A 24 3.25 3.18 -27.33
CA PRO A 24 2.63 3.62 -26.07
C PRO A 24 1.14 3.30 -25.95
N SER A 25 0.40 3.33 -27.07
CA SER A 25 -1.04 2.99 -27.13
C SER A 25 -1.34 1.49 -26.92
N GLU A 26 -0.35 0.62 -27.07
CA GLU A 26 -0.48 -0.84 -26.91
C GLU A 26 -0.11 -1.32 -25.51
N VAL A 27 0.40 -0.40 -24.67
CA VAL A 27 0.81 -0.73 -23.30
C VAL A 27 -0.41 -1.00 -22.43
N THR A 28 -0.42 -2.13 -21.73
CA THR A 28 -1.38 -2.40 -20.65
C THR A 28 -0.83 -1.96 -19.30
N THR A 29 -1.65 -1.21 -18.54
CA THR A 29 -1.33 -0.77 -17.17
C THR A 29 -1.95 -1.66 -16.10
N ASN A 30 -2.56 -2.78 -16.50
CA ASN A 30 -3.17 -3.71 -15.57
C ASN A 30 -2.16 -4.25 -14.56
N THR A 31 -2.55 -4.34 -13.31
CA THR A 31 -1.73 -4.93 -12.25
C THR A 31 -2.57 -5.85 -11.36
N SER A 32 -1.93 -6.88 -10.82
CA SER A 32 -2.55 -7.82 -9.89
C SER A 32 -1.88 -7.69 -8.52
N LEU A 33 -2.63 -7.20 -7.53
CA LEU A 33 -2.14 -7.09 -6.15
C LEU A 33 -2.28 -8.41 -5.38
N SER A 34 -3.23 -9.26 -5.78
CA SER A 34 -3.40 -10.61 -5.25
C SER A 34 -4.20 -11.45 -6.25
N LYS A 35 -4.43 -12.72 -5.93
CA LYS A 35 -5.27 -13.60 -6.77
C LYS A 35 -6.69 -13.04 -7.00
N ASN A 36 -7.18 -12.17 -6.10
CA ASN A 36 -8.55 -11.68 -6.12
C ASN A 36 -8.65 -10.16 -6.30
N LEU A 37 -7.54 -9.47 -6.41
CA LEU A 37 -7.52 -8.01 -6.53
C LEU A 37 -6.67 -7.59 -7.74
N ASN A 38 -7.37 -7.34 -8.84
CA ASN A 38 -6.80 -6.84 -10.09
C ASN A 38 -7.23 -5.40 -10.31
N LEU A 39 -6.32 -4.54 -10.72
CA LEU A 39 -6.57 -3.16 -11.05
C LEU A 39 -6.25 -2.90 -12.53
N LYS A 40 -6.99 -2.00 -13.18
CA LYS A 40 -6.73 -1.58 -14.56
C LYS A 40 -5.59 -0.57 -14.65
N ILE A 41 -5.38 0.20 -13.58
CA ILE A 41 -4.25 1.13 -13.42
C ILE A 41 -3.59 0.90 -12.06
N PRO A 42 -2.26 1.00 -11.96
CA PRO A 42 -1.52 0.72 -10.73
C PRO A 42 -1.54 1.89 -9.73
N ILE A 43 -2.71 2.51 -9.52
CA ILE A 43 -2.87 3.72 -8.69
C ILE A 43 -3.87 3.47 -7.57
N ILE A 44 -3.46 3.83 -6.35
CA ILE A 44 -4.24 3.68 -5.12
C ILE A 44 -4.32 5.03 -4.43
N SER A 45 -5.51 5.47 -3.99
CA SER A 45 -5.60 6.68 -3.17
C SER A 45 -5.38 6.41 -1.69
N SER A 46 -4.62 7.31 -1.05
CA SER A 46 -4.08 7.16 0.31
C SER A 46 -5.18 7.15 1.38
N ALA A 47 -4.94 6.38 2.45
CA ALA A 47 -5.80 6.28 3.62
C ALA A 47 -5.66 7.50 4.56
N MET A 48 -5.92 8.68 4.03
CA MET A 48 -5.81 9.96 4.76
C MET A 48 -7.17 10.66 4.81
N ASP A 49 -7.46 11.33 5.92
CA ASP A 49 -8.73 12.02 6.19
C ASP A 49 -9.06 13.13 5.19
N THR A 50 -8.05 13.79 4.65
CA THR A 50 -8.21 14.83 3.63
C THR A 50 -8.16 14.30 2.18
N VAL A 51 -8.03 12.98 1.98
CA VAL A 51 -7.83 12.38 0.65
C VAL A 51 -8.94 11.39 0.31
N THR A 52 -9.12 10.33 1.10
CA THR A 52 -9.95 9.20 0.67
C THR A 52 -11.11 8.89 1.61
N GLU A 53 -12.27 9.40 1.24
CA GLU A 53 -13.59 8.91 1.63
C GLU A 53 -14.30 8.34 0.41
N SER A 54 -15.59 8.03 0.51
CA SER A 54 -16.37 7.37 -0.56
C SER A 54 -16.31 8.12 -1.89
N LYS A 55 -16.31 9.46 -1.90
CA LYS A 55 -16.26 10.27 -3.12
C LYS A 55 -14.99 9.99 -3.93
N MET A 56 -13.82 10.06 -3.29
CA MET A 56 -12.53 9.77 -3.92
C MET A 56 -12.42 8.27 -4.27
N ALA A 57 -12.82 7.38 -3.35
CA ALA A 57 -12.78 5.95 -3.60
C ALA A 57 -13.63 5.52 -4.81
N ILE A 58 -14.79 6.14 -5.02
CA ILE A 58 -15.61 5.92 -6.20
C ILE A 58 -14.93 6.45 -7.47
N ALA A 59 -14.33 7.65 -7.41
CA ALA A 59 -13.68 8.26 -8.56
C ALA A 59 -12.50 7.41 -9.05
N ILE A 60 -11.60 7.01 -8.14
CA ILE A 60 -10.43 6.23 -8.49
C ILE A 60 -10.78 4.80 -8.93
N ALA A 61 -11.80 4.19 -8.31
CA ALA A 61 -12.27 2.86 -8.73
C ALA A 61 -12.90 2.87 -10.13
N LYS A 62 -13.62 3.94 -10.50
CA LYS A 62 -14.12 4.14 -11.86
C LYS A 62 -13.01 4.31 -12.88
N ALA A 63 -11.90 4.94 -12.49
CA ALA A 63 -10.71 5.06 -13.31
C ALA A 63 -9.90 3.75 -13.43
N GLY A 64 -10.24 2.73 -12.63
CA GLY A 64 -9.61 1.42 -12.67
C GLY A 64 -8.58 1.15 -11.56
N GLY A 65 -8.38 2.10 -10.64
CA GLY A 65 -7.60 1.94 -9.41
C GLY A 65 -8.45 1.47 -8.22
N ILE A 66 -7.98 1.76 -7.00
CA ILE A 66 -8.72 1.48 -5.75
C ILE A 66 -8.46 2.58 -4.72
N GLY A 67 -9.48 2.99 -3.99
CA GLY A 67 -9.35 3.93 -2.87
C GLY A 67 -9.33 3.20 -1.53
N VAL A 68 -8.49 3.64 -0.60
CA VAL A 68 -8.43 3.11 0.77
C VAL A 68 -9.07 4.11 1.73
N ILE A 69 -10.27 3.79 2.25
CA ILE A 69 -10.98 4.63 3.22
C ILE A 69 -10.16 4.72 4.52
N HIS A 70 -9.89 5.93 4.97
CA HIS A 70 -9.09 6.19 6.16
C HIS A 70 -9.77 5.74 7.45
N ARG A 71 -8.98 5.58 8.53
CA ARG A 71 -9.43 5.14 9.86
C ARG A 71 -9.64 6.29 10.87
N ASN A 72 -9.44 7.53 10.45
CA ASN A 72 -9.72 8.71 11.29
C ASN A 72 -11.22 9.03 11.30
N LEU A 73 -12.03 8.01 11.50
CA LEU A 73 -13.48 7.96 11.61
C LEU A 73 -13.84 6.97 12.72
N ASP A 74 -15.00 7.12 13.33
CA ASP A 74 -15.55 6.03 14.11
C ASP A 74 -15.90 4.83 13.19
N ILE A 75 -16.08 3.66 13.79
CA ILE A 75 -16.28 2.42 13.02
C ILE A 75 -17.54 2.50 12.14
N LYS A 76 -18.65 3.09 12.68
CA LYS A 76 -19.92 3.17 11.94
C LYS A 76 -19.80 4.09 10.73
N SER A 77 -19.15 5.23 10.89
CA SER A 77 -18.90 6.18 9.81
C SER A 77 -18.00 5.59 8.73
N GLN A 78 -16.92 4.88 9.11
CA GLN A 78 -16.06 4.22 8.15
C GLN A 78 -16.81 3.14 7.35
N ILE A 79 -17.66 2.35 8.01
CA ILE A 79 -18.51 1.36 7.34
C ILE A 79 -19.52 2.02 6.41
N SER A 80 -20.11 3.16 6.80
CA SER A 80 -20.98 3.94 5.93
C SER A 80 -20.28 4.35 4.63
N GLU A 81 -19.04 4.88 4.74
CA GLU A 81 -18.25 5.25 3.57
C GLU A 81 -17.93 4.05 2.67
N ILE A 82 -17.57 2.89 3.24
CA ILE A 82 -17.34 1.65 2.50
C ILE A 82 -18.63 1.24 1.75
N ASN A 83 -19.77 1.23 2.43
CA ASN A 83 -21.05 0.80 1.84
C ASN A 83 -21.49 1.69 0.67
N LYS A 84 -21.22 3.02 0.71
CA LYS A 84 -21.45 3.93 -0.40
C LYS A 84 -20.69 3.52 -1.67
N VAL A 85 -19.47 3.01 -1.52
CA VAL A 85 -18.68 2.51 -2.65
C VAL A 85 -19.20 1.15 -3.12
N LYS A 86 -19.43 0.22 -2.17
CA LYS A 86 -19.93 -1.15 -2.48
C LYS A 86 -21.30 -1.15 -3.12
N SER A 87 -22.20 -0.20 -2.77
CA SER A 87 -23.51 -0.06 -3.41
C SER A 87 -23.42 0.24 -4.92
N LYS A 88 -22.30 0.78 -5.38
CA LYS A 88 -21.99 1.00 -6.80
C LYS A 88 -21.24 -0.17 -7.46
N LYS A 89 -21.07 -1.30 -6.76
CA LYS A 89 -20.34 -2.49 -7.23
C LYS A 89 -18.88 -2.19 -7.60
N LEU A 90 -18.26 -1.22 -6.92
CA LEU A 90 -16.88 -0.81 -7.13
C LEU A 90 -15.94 -1.42 -6.08
N LEU A 91 -14.65 -1.52 -6.44
CA LEU A 91 -13.60 -1.95 -5.52
C LEU A 91 -13.35 -0.88 -4.46
N VAL A 92 -13.14 -1.32 -3.21
CA VAL A 92 -12.81 -0.44 -2.10
C VAL A 92 -11.87 -1.12 -1.11
N GLY A 93 -10.87 -0.36 -0.66
CA GLY A 93 -10.03 -0.69 0.48
C GLY A 93 -10.44 0.08 1.73
N ALA A 94 -10.01 -0.40 2.89
CA ALA A 94 -10.15 0.32 4.14
C ALA A 94 -8.97 0.07 5.07
N ALA A 95 -8.56 1.13 5.78
CA ALA A 95 -7.46 1.11 6.71
C ALA A 95 -7.89 0.72 8.13
N VAL A 96 -7.01 -0.02 8.80
CA VAL A 96 -7.04 -0.30 10.23
C VAL A 96 -5.66 0.00 10.82
N GLY A 97 -5.61 0.35 12.09
CA GLY A 97 -4.35 0.48 12.83
C GLY A 97 -3.92 -0.84 13.45
N ALA A 98 -3.12 -0.75 14.52
CA ALA A 98 -2.69 -1.88 15.32
C ALA A 98 -3.07 -1.67 16.80
N GLY A 99 -3.56 -2.72 17.44
CA GLY A 99 -3.96 -2.71 18.84
C GLY A 99 -5.37 -3.25 19.08
N PRO A 100 -5.79 -3.41 20.34
CA PRO A 100 -7.05 -4.08 20.70
C PRO A 100 -8.32 -3.41 20.14
N LEU A 101 -8.39 -2.07 20.12
CA LEU A 101 -9.52 -1.33 19.55
C LEU A 101 -9.67 -1.56 18.05
N GLU A 102 -8.56 -1.73 17.35
CA GLU A 102 -8.53 -1.96 15.91
C GLU A 102 -8.98 -3.39 15.54
N TYR A 103 -9.03 -4.33 16.49
CA TYR A 103 -9.61 -5.66 16.26
C TYR A 103 -11.10 -5.60 15.93
N LYS A 104 -11.86 -4.79 16.68
CA LYS A 104 -13.29 -4.59 16.41
C LYS A 104 -13.52 -3.87 15.08
N ARG A 105 -12.66 -2.90 14.75
CA ARG A 105 -12.68 -2.19 13.46
C ARG A 105 -12.43 -3.18 12.31
N ALA A 106 -11.41 -4.01 12.40
CA ALA A 106 -11.09 -5.01 11.39
C ALA A 106 -12.25 -5.99 11.15
N GLU A 107 -12.89 -6.47 12.22
CA GLU A 107 -14.06 -7.35 12.11
C GLU A 107 -15.24 -6.67 11.39
N ALA A 108 -15.52 -5.40 11.72
CA ALA A 108 -16.58 -4.65 11.07
C ALA A 108 -16.29 -4.40 9.58
N ILE A 109 -15.06 -4.01 9.24
CA ILE A 109 -14.62 -3.80 7.86
C ILE A 109 -14.72 -5.08 7.04
N LEU A 110 -14.30 -6.22 7.59
CA LEU A 110 -14.39 -7.52 6.90
C LEU A 110 -15.86 -7.93 6.67
N LYS A 111 -16.76 -7.65 7.62
CA LYS A 111 -18.22 -7.86 7.43
C LYS A 111 -18.82 -6.96 6.35
N ALA A 112 -18.25 -5.78 6.12
CA ALA A 112 -18.65 -4.88 5.03
C ALA A 112 -18.11 -5.31 3.65
N ASN A 113 -17.43 -6.47 3.55
CA ASN A 113 -16.93 -7.07 2.31
C ASN A 113 -15.99 -6.16 1.51
N VAL A 114 -15.01 -5.54 2.16
CA VAL A 114 -13.96 -4.79 1.47
C VAL A 114 -13.09 -5.71 0.61
N ASP A 115 -12.58 -5.18 -0.48
CA ASP A 115 -11.70 -5.90 -1.40
C ASP A 115 -10.24 -5.88 -0.91
N LEU A 116 -9.86 -4.82 -0.18
CA LEU A 116 -8.52 -4.62 0.38
C LEU A 116 -8.63 -4.14 1.83
N ILE A 117 -8.06 -4.87 2.78
CA ILE A 117 -7.86 -4.38 4.15
C ILE A 117 -6.38 -4.01 4.34
N VAL A 118 -6.13 -2.79 4.81
CA VAL A 118 -4.77 -2.24 4.97
C VAL A 118 -4.46 -2.03 6.44
N VAL A 119 -3.52 -2.79 6.97
CA VAL A 119 -2.93 -2.49 8.29
C VAL A 119 -1.95 -1.34 8.09
N ASP A 120 -2.40 -0.13 8.41
CA ASP A 120 -1.73 1.12 8.14
C ASP A 120 -1.13 1.72 9.41
N THR A 121 0.20 1.69 9.49
CA THR A 121 0.98 2.14 10.65
C THR A 121 2.23 2.88 10.22
N ALA A 122 2.69 3.82 11.05
CA ALA A 122 3.95 4.54 10.82
C ALA A 122 5.18 3.61 10.82
N HIS A 123 5.10 2.46 11.53
CA HIS A 123 6.15 1.45 11.57
C HIS A 123 5.54 0.04 11.59
N GLY A 124 5.57 -0.63 10.46
CA GLY A 124 4.95 -1.96 10.26
C GLY A 124 5.71 -3.13 10.90
N HIS A 125 6.99 -2.94 11.24
CA HIS A 125 7.83 -4.01 11.81
C HIS A 125 7.73 -4.05 13.33
N THR A 126 6.53 -4.28 13.86
CA THR A 126 6.27 -4.32 15.31
C THR A 126 5.43 -5.53 15.72
N LYS A 127 5.53 -5.92 17.01
CA LYS A 127 4.74 -7.01 17.58
C LYS A 127 3.23 -6.77 17.43
N LYS A 128 2.75 -5.55 17.71
CA LYS A 128 1.32 -5.19 17.61
C LYS A 128 0.79 -5.32 16.19
N VAL A 129 1.59 -4.92 15.19
CA VAL A 129 1.25 -5.14 13.76
C VAL A 129 1.19 -6.64 13.45
N GLY A 130 2.12 -7.42 13.97
CA GLY A 130 2.07 -8.88 13.80
C GLY A 130 0.82 -9.52 14.40
N GLU A 131 0.34 -9.03 15.53
CA GLU A 131 -0.88 -9.54 16.19
C GLU A 131 -2.14 -9.25 15.38
N ILE A 132 -2.32 -8.02 14.89
CA ILE A 132 -3.49 -7.65 14.06
C ILE A 132 -3.49 -8.39 12.73
N ILE A 133 -2.35 -8.58 12.08
CA ILE A 133 -2.23 -9.36 10.84
C ILE A 133 -2.71 -10.81 11.05
N ARG A 134 -2.26 -11.47 12.12
CA ARG A 134 -2.71 -12.83 12.44
C ARG A 134 -4.22 -12.90 12.69
N LYS A 135 -4.79 -11.90 13.39
CA LYS A 135 -6.23 -11.80 13.62
C LYS A 135 -6.99 -11.64 12.32
N ILE A 136 -6.61 -10.68 11.49
CA ILE A 136 -7.25 -10.45 10.18
C ILE A 136 -7.16 -11.69 9.30
N LYS A 137 -5.99 -12.35 9.24
CA LYS A 137 -5.78 -13.56 8.46
C LYS A 137 -6.74 -14.69 8.83
N ARG A 138 -7.11 -14.81 10.12
CA ARG A 138 -8.07 -15.82 10.60
C ARG A 138 -9.52 -15.46 10.26
N LEU A 139 -9.84 -14.17 10.19
CA LEU A 139 -11.21 -13.68 10.05
C LEU A 139 -11.59 -13.37 8.59
N LYS A 140 -10.61 -12.98 7.77
CA LYS A 140 -10.89 -12.57 6.40
C LYS A 140 -11.36 -13.73 5.52
N SER A 141 -12.28 -13.44 4.63
CA SER A 141 -12.62 -14.34 3.54
C SER A 141 -11.48 -14.42 2.52
N ASN A 142 -11.51 -15.44 1.66
CA ASN A 142 -10.55 -15.54 0.56
C ASN A 142 -10.71 -14.41 -0.48
N LYS A 143 -11.82 -13.66 -0.44
CA LYS A 143 -12.07 -12.54 -1.38
C LYS A 143 -11.35 -11.25 -0.98
N THR A 144 -11.08 -11.03 0.30
CA THR A 144 -10.40 -9.83 0.79
C THR A 144 -8.88 -10.00 0.74
N THR A 145 -8.18 -9.06 0.17
CA THR A 145 -6.71 -8.99 0.16
C THR A 145 -6.19 -8.30 1.41
N LEU A 146 -5.14 -8.84 2.02
CA LEU A 146 -4.50 -8.28 3.20
C LEU A 146 -3.21 -7.55 2.84
N CYS A 147 -3.22 -6.23 3.01
CA CYS A 147 -2.05 -5.36 2.91
C CYS A 147 -1.55 -4.96 4.31
N ALA A 148 -0.25 -4.82 4.47
CA ALA A 148 0.36 -4.33 5.70
C ALA A 148 1.56 -3.43 5.44
N GLY A 149 1.71 -2.39 6.26
CA GLY A 149 2.82 -1.43 6.21
C GLY A 149 2.72 -0.39 7.35
N ASN A 150 3.57 0.67 7.34
CA ASN A 150 4.61 0.88 6.33
C ASN A 150 5.94 0.26 6.77
N ILE A 151 6.70 -0.15 5.81
CA ILE A 151 8.05 -0.69 6.02
C ILE A 151 9.03 -0.14 4.98
N ALA A 152 10.34 -0.35 5.20
CA ALA A 152 11.38 0.08 4.26
C ALA A 152 12.58 -0.89 4.19
N THR A 153 12.51 -2.06 4.85
CA THR A 153 13.65 -2.98 4.95
C THR A 153 13.31 -4.40 4.52
N THR A 154 14.35 -5.12 4.10
CA THR A 154 14.29 -6.54 3.73
C THR A 154 13.74 -7.42 4.87
N GLU A 155 14.17 -7.16 6.11
CA GLU A 155 13.80 -7.91 7.30
C GLU A 155 12.32 -7.72 7.64
N ALA A 156 11.84 -6.47 7.56
CA ALA A 156 10.44 -6.14 7.77
C ALA A 156 9.54 -6.79 6.71
N ALA A 157 9.98 -6.84 5.45
CA ALA A 157 9.26 -7.54 4.39
C ALA A 157 9.11 -9.03 4.71
N LYS A 158 10.21 -9.71 5.06
CA LYS A 158 10.20 -11.13 5.45
C LYS A 158 9.28 -11.38 6.64
N PHE A 159 9.28 -10.47 7.63
CA PHE A 159 8.43 -10.54 8.81
C PHE A 159 6.94 -10.49 8.44
N LEU A 160 6.50 -9.48 7.67
CA LEU A 160 5.10 -9.33 7.27
C LEU A 160 4.61 -10.50 6.40
N ILE A 161 5.45 -10.96 5.47
CA ILE A 161 5.16 -12.10 4.59
C ILE A 161 4.95 -13.39 5.41
N LYS A 162 5.84 -13.65 6.39
CA LYS A 162 5.71 -14.82 7.28
C LYS A 162 4.39 -14.82 8.04
N LEU A 163 3.85 -13.64 8.36
CA LEU A 163 2.56 -13.48 9.02
C LEU A 163 1.35 -13.62 8.10
N GLY A 164 1.58 -13.56 6.77
CA GLY A 164 0.57 -13.79 5.76
C GLY A 164 0.04 -12.52 5.10
N ALA A 165 0.77 -11.42 5.13
CA ALA A 165 0.51 -10.28 4.26
C ALA A 165 0.64 -10.70 2.79
N GLU A 166 -0.34 -10.34 1.98
CA GLU A 166 -0.40 -10.60 0.54
C GLU A 166 0.13 -9.42 -0.27
N VAL A 167 0.05 -8.23 0.35
CA VAL A 167 0.55 -6.96 -0.20
C VAL A 167 1.34 -6.25 0.89
N ILE A 168 2.44 -5.61 0.52
CA ILE A 168 3.29 -4.85 1.43
C ILE A 168 3.31 -3.39 1.01
N LYS A 169 3.02 -2.48 1.95
CA LYS A 169 3.07 -1.05 1.74
C LYS A 169 4.42 -0.47 2.20
N VAL A 170 5.13 0.17 1.28
CA VAL A 170 6.53 0.61 1.43
C VAL A 170 6.63 2.12 1.45
N GLY A 171 7.22 2.66 2.50
CA GLY A 171 7.51 4.09 2.63
C GLY A 171 7.59 4.52 4.08
N ILE A 172 8.77 4.90 4.53
CA ILE A 172 9.02 5.51 5.85
C ILE A 172 9.57 6.91 5.63
N GLY A 173 8.70 7.90 5.83
CA GLY A 173 9.05 9.31 5.70
C GLY A 173 9.22 9.90 4.29
N PRO A 174 8.79 9.27 3.18
CA PRO A 174 8.97 9.87 1.85
C PRO A 174 7.86 10.85 1.46
N GLY A 175 6.74 10.86 2.16
CA GLY A 175 5.59 11.72 1.83
C GLY A 175 5.90 13.20 2.02
N SER A 176 5.35 14.06 1.14
CA SER A 176 5.57 15.51 1.16
C SER A 176 5.07 16.18 2.45
N ILE A 177 4.03 15.63 3.07
CA ILE A 177 3.47 16.13 4.33
C ILE A 177 3.95 15.34 5.55
N CYS A 178 4.81 14.34 5.36
CA CYS A 178 5.30 13.48 6.44
C CYS A 178 6.33 14.21 7.30
N THR A 179 6.05 14.34 8.59
CA THR A 179 6.95 14.98 9.56
C THR A 179 7.93 14.00 10.22
N THR A 180 7.85 12.71 9.95
CA THR A 180 8.66 11.67 10.60
C THR A 180 10.16 11.94 10.48
N ARG A 181 10.63 12.36 9.31
CA ARG A 181 12.06 12.70 9.09
C ARG A 181 12.49 13.91 9.91
N LEU A 182 11.62 14.92 10.02
CA LEU A 182 11.93 16.18 10.70
C LEU A 182 11.85 16.02 12.22
N VAL A 183 10.84 15.30 12.71
CA VAL A 183 10.56 15.21 14.15
C VAL A 183 11.30 14.02 14.79
N ALA A 184 11.29 12.86 14.14
CA ALA A 184 11.88 11.64 14.70
C ALA A 184 13.28 11.31 14.11
N GLY A 185 13.72 12.01 13.07
CA GLY A 185 14.97 11.70 12.38
C GLY A 185 14.97 10.34 11.66
N ILE A 186 13.78 9.76 11.43
CA ILE A 186 13.63 8.41 10.87
C ILE A 186 13.07 8.50 9.45
N GLY A 187 13.67 7.78 8.53
CA GLY A 187 13.22 7.68 7.15
C GLY A 187 14.18 6.88 6.28
N VAL A 188 13.67 6.43 5.14
CA VAL A 188 14.49 5.76 4.12
C VAL A 188 14.17 6.38 2.77
N PRO A 189 15.16 6.72 1.93
CA PRO A 189 14.94 7.16 0.55
C PRO A 189 14.11 6.13 -0.22
N GLN A 190 13.05 6.60 -0.91
CA GLN A 190 11.95 5.73 -1.34
C GLN A 190 12.37 4.69 -2.37
N LEU A 191 13.23 5.04 -3.33
CA LEU A 191 13.71 4.09 -4.33
C LEU A 191 14.48 2.94 -3.67
N SER A 192 15.41 3.27 -2.76
CA SER A 192 16.16 2.28 -1.99
C SER A 192 15.27 1.42 -1.11
N ALA A 193 14.21 1.99 -0.51
CA ALA A 193 13.23 1.24 0.27
C ALA A 193 12.50 0.20 -0.59
N ILE A 194 12.05 0.58 -1.79
CA ILE A 194 11.37 -0.35 -2.71
C ILE A 194 12.30 -1.50 -3.11
N LEU A 195 13.54 -1.19 -3.50
CA LEU A 195 14.54 -2.20 -3.87
C LEU A 195 14.85 -3.17 -2.72
N ALA A 196 15.02 -2.65 -1.50
CA ALA A 196 15.28 -3.47 -0.30
C ALA A 196 14.11 -4.40 0.01
N VAL A 197 12.87 -3.88 -0.07
CA VAL A 197 11.66 -4.68 0.16
C VAL A 197 11.46 -5.71 -0.95
N ARG A 198 11.69 -5.37 -2.22
CA ARG A 198 11.62 -6.32 -3.34
C ARG A 198 12.63 -7.45 -3.16
N LYS A 199 13.84 -7.16 -2.68
CA LYS A 199 14.81 -8.19 -2.28
C LYS A 199 14.26 -9.10 -1.17
N GLY A 200 13.55 -8.54 -0.20
CA GLY A 200 12.92 -9.31 0.88
C GLY A 200 11.76 -10.19 0.43
N VAL A 201 10.97 -9.72 -0.53
CA VAL A 201 9.90 -10.49 -1.19
C VAL A 201 10.49 -11.65 -2.01
N GLY A 202 11.58 -11.42 -2.73
CA GLY A 202 12.22 -12.43 -3.57
C GLY A 202 11.25 -13.00 -4.62
N ARG A 203 11.18 -14.35 -4.71
CA ARG A 203 10.29 -15.07 -5.66
C ARG A 203 8.87 -15.31 -5.14
N LYS A 204 8.52 -14.77 -3.97
CA LYS A 204 7.17 -14.99 -3.40
C LYS A 204 6.14 -14.15 -4.14
N LYS A 205 4.93 -14.68 -4.25
CA LYS A 205 3.77 -13.99 -4.86
C LYS A 205 3.17 -12.99 -3.85
N VAL A 206 3.90 -11.93 -3.55
CA VAL A 206 3.51 -10.83 -2.68
C VAL A 206 3.77 -9.53 -3.42
N SER A 207 2.76 -8.69 -3.52
CA SER A 207 2.83 -7.42 -4.23
C SER A 207 3.32 -6.29 -3.33
N ILE A 208 3.85 -5.25 -3.97
CA ILE A 208 4.40 -4.07 -3.30
C ILE A 208 3.63 -2.83 -3.74
N ILE A 209 3.16 -2.04 -2.77
CA ILE A 209 2.65 -0.69 -2.99
C ILE A 209 3.73 0.30 -2.56
N ALA A 210 4.20 1.14 -3.49
CA ALA A 210 5.09 2.25 -3.18
C ALA A 210 4.25 3.42 -2.67
N ASP A 211 4.39 3.74 -1.38
CA ASP A 211 3.60 4.76 -0.68
C ASP A 211 4.44 6.00 -0.39
N GLY A 212 4.11 7.11 -1.05
CA GLY A 212 4.73 8.40 -0.87
C GLY A 212 5.98 8.66 -1.72
N GLY A 213 6.38 9.93 -1.77
CA GLY A 213 7.54 10.40 -2.54
C GLY A 213 7.31 10.57 -4.04
N ILE A 214 6.10 10.32 -4.52
CA ILE A 214 5.70 10.43 -5.92
C ILE A 214 5.13 11.82 -6.15
N LYS A 215 5.78 12.59 -7.01
CA LYS A 215 5.40 13.97 -7.37
C LYS A 215 4.96 14.07 -8.82
N PHE A 216 5.58 13.28 -9.70
CA PHE A 216 5.38 13.31 -11.13
C PHE A 216 5.06 11.91 -11.69
N SER A 217 4.47 11.87 -12.88
CA SER A 217 4.18 10.60 -13.56
C SER A 217 5.44 9.74 -13.80
N GLY A 218 6.58 10.37 -14.04
CA GLY A 218 7.87 9.69 -14.17
C GLY A 218 8.28 8.91 -12.91
N ASP A 219 7.90 9.40 -11.73
CA ASP A 219 8.20 8.70 -10.47
C ASP A 219 7.41 7.40 -10.34
N ILE A 220 6.18 7.36 -10.90
CA ILE A 220 5.39 6.11 -10.99
C ILE A 220 6.18 5.08 -11.80
N SER A 221 6.69 5.48 -12.96
CA SER A 221 7.49 4.58 -13.81
C SER A 221 8.75 4.08 -13.10
N LYS A 222 9.45 4.96 -12.36
CA LYS A 222 10.62 4.59 -11.55
C LYS A 222 10.25 3.62 -10.41
N ALA A 223 9.13 3.84 -9.72
CA ALA A 223 8.65 2.96 -8.66
C ALA A 223 8.31 1.56 -9.20
N LEU A 224 7.61 1.49 -10.34
CA LEU A 224 7.27 0.23 -10.99
C LEU A 224 8.54 -0.50 -11.49
N ALA A 225 9.48 0.21 -12.10
CA ALA A 225 10.76 -0.34 -12.55
C ALA A 225 11.62 -0.87 -11.38
N ALA A 226 11.54 -0.22 -10.20
CA ALA A 226 12.18 -0.69 -8.97
C ALA A 226 11.51 -1.92 -8.35
N GLY A 227 10.35 -2.32 -8.85
CA GLY A 227 9.64 -3.52 -8.45
C GLY A 227 8.39 -3.30 -7.60
N ALA A 228 7.83 -2.09 -7.56
CA ALA A 228 6.48 -1.89 -7.06
C ALA A 228 5.45 -2.44 -8.07
N ASP A 229 4.32 -2.92 -7.56
CA ASP A 229 3.20 -3.42 -8.37
C ASP A 229 2.11 -2.35 -8.50
N ALA A 230 2.07 -1.40 -7.57
CA ALA A 230 1.23 -0.21 -7.60
C ALA A 230 1.85 0.92 -6.78
N VAL A 231 1.27 2.13 -6.91
CA VAL A 231 1.69 3.35 -6.19
C VAL A 231 0.51 3.95 -5.42
N MET A 232 0.86 4.63 -4.32
CA MET A 232 -0.10 5.34 -3.47
C MET A 232 0.37 6.77 -3.22
#